data_fac34db599d4b449c62d0d24c893a0ac
#
_entry.id   fac34db599d4b449c62d0d24c893a0ac
#
_cell.length_a   1.000
_cell.length_b   1.000
_cell.length_c   1.000
_cell.angle_alpha   90.00
_cell.angle_beta   90.00
_cell.angle_gamma   90.00
#
_symmetry.space_group_name_H-M   'P 1'
#
loop_
_entity.id
_entity.type
_entity.pdbx_description
1 polymer ?
#
loop_
_entity_poly.entity_id
_entity_poly.type
_entity_poly.pdbx_seq_one_letter_code
_entity_poly.pdbx_strand_id
1 'polypeptide(L)'
;MILLLGSQGFVGSAFDRLLNERGIAHETVTRDSYPRAVGRSASILINASTNSRKYLADQDWQADFEASVVSVVRTLRDFSADLYVLLSSVDVYNVLDDPAQNGEDARIDPARLSTYGFHKYIAEACVRRHTPRWLIVRLAGMVGPGLKKNPVFDILNGRPLSIHPDSQYQFMSTDAAAGVVWQLIEAGHTNTIVNVCGSGLISPREIGELAGKPAVAVPDTLATAPRIVHINTRLAGGLVLLPDTRATIAEFVGQRQL
;
A
#
# COMPACT_ATOMS: atom_id res chain seq x y z
N MET A 1 -7.46 12.16 -19.77
CA MET A 1 -6.01 11.99 -19.48
C MET A 1 -5.85 11.57 -18.03
N ILE A 2 -4.97 10.62 -17.74
CA ILE A 2 -4.65 10.17 -16.38
C ILE A 2 -3.37 10.86 -15.91
N LEU A 3 -3.34 11.33 -14.66
CA LEU A 3 -2.10 11.77 -13.99
C LEU A 3 -1.70 10.72 -12.96
N LEU A 4 -0.46 10.23 -13.05
CA LEU A 4 0.12 9.28 -12.10
C LEU A 4 1.26 9.95 -11.31
N LEU A 5 1.01 10.22 -10.04
CA LEU A 5 2.01 10.75 -9.12
C LEU A 5 2.73 9.61 -8.41
N GLY A 6 4.07 9.68 -8.35
CA GLY A 6 4.87 8.65 -7.68
C GLY A 6 5.16 7.40 -8.52
N SER A 7 5.13 7.51 -9.86
CA SER A 7 5.41 6.44 -10.82
C SER A 7 6.77 5.74 -10.63
N GLN A 8 7.76 6.41 -10.03
CA GLN A 8 9.07 5.84 -9.70
C GLN A 8 9.10 5.11 -8.34
N GLY A 9 7.99 5.17 -7.60
CA GLY A 9 7.83 4.48 -6.31
C GLY A 9 7.53 2.99 -6.48
N PHE A 10 7.64 2.23 -5.38
CA PHE A 10 7.47 0.78 -5.37
C PHE A 10 6.10 0.33 -5.91
N VAL A 11 5.01 0.95 -5.45
CA VAL A 11 3.66 0.62 -5.96
C VAL A 11 3.32 1.45 -7.20
N GLY A 12 3.71 2.74 -7.25
CA GLY A 12 3.41 3.61 -8.39
C GLY A 12 3.97 3.11 -9.72
N SER A 13 5.15 2.44 -9.70
CA SER A 13 5.74 1.86 -10.91
C SER A 13 4.90 0.71 -11.49
N ALA A 14 4.12 0.01 -10.69
CA ALA A 14 3.21 -1.01 -11.17
C ALA A 14 2.02 -0.41 -11.94
N PHE A 15 1.51 0.74 -11.50
CA PHE A 15 0.49 1.47 -12.29
C PHE A 15 1.06 1.96 -13.62
N ASP A 16 2.29 2.46 -13.63
CA ASP A 16 2.95 2.90 -14.86
C ASP A 16 3.07 1.75 -15.87
N ARG A 17 3.53 0.58 -15.41
CA ARG A 17 3.59 -0.64 -16.27
C ARG A 17 2.19 -1.02 -16.77
N LEU A 18 1.21 -1.14 -15.88
CA LEU A 18 -0.16 -1.52 -16.23
C LEU A 18 -0.77 -0.60 -17.31
N LEU A 19 -0.62 0.71 -17.13
CA LEU A 19 -1.18 1.69 -18.07
C LEU A 19 -0.49 1.62 -19.42
N ASN A 20 0.85 1.46 -19.44
CA ASN A 20 1.62 1.26 -20.67
C ASN A 20 1.24 -0.03 -21.40
N GLU A 21 1.17 -1.16 -20.68
CA GLU A 21 0.79 -2.46 -21.25
C GLU A 21 -0.62 -2.47 -21.86
N ARG A 22 -1.53 -1.69 -21.27
CA ARG A 22 -2.90 -1.53 -21.80
C ARG A 22 -3.05 -0.44 -22.85
N GLY A 23 -1.97 0.26 -23.21
CA GLY A 23 -2.00 1.38 -24.15
C GLY A 23 -2.83 2.56 -23.67
N ILE A 24 -2.98 2.73 -22.35
CA ILE A 24 -3.77 3.80 -21.75
C ILE A 24 -2.92 5.06 -21.64
N ALA A 25 -3.32 6.12 -22.33
CA ALA A 25 -2.62 7.40 -22.30
C ALA A 25 -2.62 8.01 -20.89
N HIS A 26 -1.43 8.22 -20.34
CA HIS A 26 -1.24 8.81 -19.03
C HIS A 26 0.04 9.66 -19.00
N GLU A 27 0.12 10.51 -18.00
CA GLU A 27 1.31 11.32 -17.73
C GLU A 27 1.82 11.02 -16.32
N THR A 28 3.12 10.75 -16.21
CA THR A 28 3.79 10.55 -14.92
C THR A 28 4.27 11.88 -14.36
N VAL A 29 3.90 12.18 -13.12
CA VAL A 29 4.35 13.38 -12.41
C VAL A 29 5.38 12.96 -11.36
N THR A 30 6.64 13.33 -11.61
CA THR A 30 7.77 13.12 -10.69
C THR A 30 8.05 14.39 -9.90
N ARG A 31 8.97 14.34 -8.92
CA ARG A 31 9.38 15.54 -8.17
C ARG A 31 9.91 16.64 -9.09
N ASP A 32 10.68 16.28 -10.11
CA ASP A 32 11.31 17.22 -11.03
C ASP A 32 10.30 17.81 -12.03
N SER A 33 9.28 17.04 -12.43
CA SER A 33 8.24 17.51 -13.36
C SER A 33 7.07 18.20 -12.65
N TYR A 34 6.92 18.02 -11.33
CA TYR A 34 5.79 18.53 -10.55
C TYR A 34 5.53 20.03 -10.77
N PRO A 35 6.55 20.94 -10.69
CA PRO A 35 6.30 22.38 -10.87
C PRO A 35 5.68 22.73 -12.23
N ARG A 36 6.00 21.96 -13.28
CA ARG A 36 5.46 22.14 -14.63
C ARG A 36 4.09 21.50 -14.83
N ALA A 37 3.71 20.59 -13.95
CA ALA A 37 2.43 19.91 -14.00
C ALA A 37 1.33 20.63 -13.19
N VAL A 38 1.68 21.58 -12.33
CA VAL A 38 0.72 22.38 -11.54
C VAL A 38 -0.32 23.05 -12.45
N GLY A 39 -1.60 22.99 -12.03
CA GLY A 39 -2.72 23.56 -12.77
C GLY A 39 -3.34 22.60 -13.80
N ARG A 40 -2.79 21.41 -14.00
CA ARG A 40 -3.37 20.43 -14.92
C ARG A 40 -4.66 19.80 -14.39
N SER A 41 -5.53 19.47 -15.36
CA SER A 41 -6.77 18.73 -15.10
C SER A 41 -6.67 17.31 -15.64
N ALA A 42 -7.24 16.36 -14.92
CA ALA A 42 -7.25 14.93 -15.28
C ALA A 42 -8.64 14.32 -15.12
N SER A 43 -8.96 13.31 -15.93
CA SER A 43 -10.12 12.45 -15.65
C SER A 43 -9.87 11.58 -14.42
N ILE A 44 -8.61 11.10 -14.23
CA ILE A 44 -8.21 10.32 -13.08
C ILE A 44 -6.85 10.82 -12.61
N LEU A 45 -6.70 11.07 -11.31
CA LEU A 45 -5.42 11.30 -10.68
C LEU A 45 -5.14 10.16 -9.71
N ILE A 46 -4.06 9.40 -9.95
CA ILE A 46 -3.60 8.32 -9.06
C ILE A 46 -2.43 8.86 -8.24
N ASN A 47 -2.63 9.00 -6.93
CA ASN A 47 -1.59 9.44 -6.01
C ASN A 47 -0.95 8.27 -5.27
N ALA A 48 0.22 7.83 -5.76
CA ALA A 48 1.10 6.84 -5.16
C ALA A 48 2.37 7.47 -4.54
N SER A 49 2.36 8.80 -4.30
CA SER A 49 3.58 9.55 -3.92
C SER A 49 3.78 9.71 -2.41
N THR A 50 2.83 9.24 -1.58
CA THR A 50 2.93 9.37 -0.12
C THR A 50 4.03 8.46 0.47
N ASN A 51 4.54 8.79 1.68
CA ASN A 51 5.53 7.95 2.34
C ASN A 51 5.00 6.51 2.54
N SER A 52 5.87 5.54 2.28
CA SER A 52 5.61 4.12 2.52
C SER A 52 6.58 3.49 3.53
N ARG A 53 7.49 4.29 4.12
CA ARG A 53 8.54 3.83 5.05
C ARG A 53 8.07 4.06 6.49
N LYS A 54 7.29 3.12 7.01
CA LYS A 54 6.70 3.19 8.34
C LYS A 54 7.72 3.54 9.45
N TYR A 55 8.90 2.91 9.41
CA TYR A 55 9.95 3.15 10.39
C TYR A 55 10.48 4.60 10.41
N LEU A 56 10.35 5.35 9.29
CA LEU A 56 10.74 6.76 9.29
C LEU A 56 9.77 7.65 10.05
N ALA A 57 8.50 7.28 10.11
CA ALA A 57 7.50 8.03 10.87
C ALA A 57 7.80 8.05 12.39
N ASP A 58 8.39 6.97 12.89
CA ASP A 58 8.78 6.87 14.29
C ASP A 58 10.11 7.61 14.58
N GLN A 59 10.99 7.74 13.58
CA GLN A 59 12.28 8.44 13.70
C GLN A 59 12.15 9.95 13.44
N ASP A 60 11.33 10.34 12.48
CA ASP A 60 11.10 11.72 12.08
C ASP A 60 9.63 11.89 11.65
N TRP A 61 8.78 12.11 12.65
CA TRP A 61 7.35 12.28 12.43
C TRP A 61 7.02 13.51 11.57
N GLN A 62 7.85 14.56 11.64
CA GLN A 62 7.63 15.78 10.87
C GLN A 62 7.89 15.53 9.38
N ALA A 63 9.00 14.86 9.03
CA ALA A 63 9.28 14.48 7.65
C ALA A 63 8.20 13.54 7.09
N ASP A 64 7.66 12.62 7.91
CA ASP A 64 6.56 11.77 7.48
C ASP A 64 5.26 12.57 7.29
N PHE A 65 4.95 13.52 8.16
CA PHE A 65 3.79 14.41 8.02
C PHE A 65 3.87 15.22 6.71
N GLU A 66 5.03 15.80 6.41
CA GLU A 66 5.25 16.52 5.15
C GLU A 66 5.07 15.61 3.94
N ALA A 67 5.64 14.40 3.97
CA ALA A 67 5.58 13.46 2.85
C ALA A 67 4.21 12.77 2.69
N SER A 68 3.41 12.66 3.73
CA SER A 68 2.14 11.93 3.74
C SER A 68 0.93 12.86 3.70
N VAL A 69 0.90 13.92 4.52
CA VAL A 69 -0.26 14.82 4.67
C VAL A 69 -0.11 16.05 3.80
N VAL A 70 0.98 16.81 4.01
CA VAL A 70 1.18 18.07 3.28
C VAL A 70 1.30 17.84 1.78
N SER A 71 1.98 16.76 1.37
CA SER A 71 2.08 16.38 -0.04
C SER A 71 0.69 16.11 -0.66
N VAL A 72 -0.19 15.39 0.06
CA VAL A 72 -1.57 15.13 -0.43
C VAL A 72 -2.36 16.42 -0.54
N VAL A 73 -2.34 17.27 0.49
CA VAL A 73 -3.03 18.57 0.47
C VAL A 73 -2.54 19.45 -0.69
N ARG A 74 -1.23 19.41 -0.95
CA ARG A 74 -0.64 20.12 -2.09
C ARG A 74 -1.21 19.60 -3.41
N THR A 75 -1.30 18.28 -3.62
CA THR A 75 -1.85 17.72 -4.86
C THR A 75 -3.33 18.04 -5.04
N LEU A 76 -4.12 18.08 -3.95
CA LEU A 76 -5.54 18.49 -3.98
C LEU A 76 -5.74 19.95 -4.40
N ARG A 77 -4.77 20.81 -4.08
CA ARG A 77 -4.77 22.24 -4.48
C ARG A 77 -4.26 22.45 -5.91
N ASP A 78 -3.20 21.71 -6.26
CA ASP A 78 -2.41 21.99 -7.46
C ASP A 78 -2.95 21.28 -8.71
N PHE A 79 -3.83 20.30 -8.56
CA PHE A 79 -4.47 19.55 -9.66
C PHE A 79 -5.99 19.53 -9.50
N SER A 80 -6.72 19.47 -10.64
CA SER A 80 -8.11 19.08 -10.64
C SER A 80 -8.28 17.70 -11.27
N ALA A 81 -9.16 16.87 -10.69
CA ALA A 81 -9.45 15.53 -11.21
C ALA A 81 -10.93 15.18 -11.06
N ASP A 82 -11.49 14.48 -12.07
CA ASP A 82 -12.85 13.95 -11.96
C ASP A 82 -12.91 12.80 -10.94
N LEU A 83 -11.82 12.02 -10.81
CA LEU A 83 -11.63 11.00 -9.79
C LEU A 83 -10.22 11.11 -9.19
N TYR A 84 -10.15 11.26 -7.87
CA TYR A 84 -8.88 11.22 -7.13
C TYR A 84 -8.71 9.86 -6.44
N VAL A 85 -7.68 9.11 -6.81
CA VAL A 85 -7.33 7.82 -6.22
C VAL A 85 -6.15 7.99 -5.28
N LEU A 86 -6.34 7.70 -3.98
CA LEU A 86 -5.27 7.75 -2.98
C LEU A 86 -4.83 6.34 -2.59
N LEU A 87 -3.54 6.04 -2.71
CA LEU A 87 -2.96 4.84 -2.13
C LEU A 87 -2.62 5.08 -0.65
N SER A 88 -3.41 4.47 0.21
CA SER A 88 -3.31 4.53 1.66
C SER A 88 -2.75 3.22 2.24
N SER A 89 -2.94 2.98 3.52
CA SER A 89 -2.42 1.80 4.23
C SER A 89 -3.45 1.25 5.21
N VAL A 90 -3.41 -0.07 5.42
CA VAL A 90 -4.18 -0.74 6.49
C VAL A 90 -3.71 -0.34 7.90
N ASP A 91 -2.55 0.29 8.04
CA ASP A 91 -2.07 0.81 9.33
C ASP A 91 -2.94 1.94 9.93
N VAL A 92 -3.98 2.38 9.21
CA VAL A 92 -5.05 3.25 9.73
C VAL A 92 -6.02 2.56 10.67
N TYR A 93 -6.01 1.23 10.74
CA TYR A 93 -6.87 0.49 11.66
C TYR A 93 -6.26 0.37 13.05
N ASN A 94 -7.11 0.47 14.08
CA ASN A 94 -6.69 0.27 15.47
C ASN A 94 -6.48 -1.21 15.81
N VAL A 95 -7.21 -2.11 15.15
CA VAL A 95 -7.14 -3.57 15.29
C VAL A 95 -6.76 -4.15 13.93
N LEU A 96 -5.65 -4.87 13.87
CA LEU A 96 -5.12 -5.43 12.62
C LEU A 96 -5.29 -6.96 12.52
N ASP A 97 -5.58 -7.63 13.62
CA ASP A 97 -5.62 -9.07 13.75
C ASP A 97 -7.04 -9.66 13.71
N ASP A 98 -8.06 -8.82 13.76
CA ASP A 98 -9.46 -9.24 13.72
C ASP A 98 -10.20 -8.63 12.52
N PRO A 99 -10.49 -9.40 11.45
CA PRO A 99 -11.25 -8.95 10.29
C PRO A 99 -12.67 -8.43 10.59
N ALA A 100 -13.23 -8.77 11.74
CA ALA A 100 -14.52 -8.22 12.16
C ALA A 100 -14.43 -6.74 12.59
N GLN A 101 -13.22 -6.26 12.91
CA GLN A 101 -12.98 -4.91 13.44
C GLN A 101 -12.20 -3.99 12.49
N ASN A 102 -11.79 -4.46 11.31
CA ASN A 102 -11.01 -3.70 10.34
C ASN A 102 -11.60 -3.70 8.93
N GLY A 103 -12.93 -3.76 8.83
CA GLY A 103 -13.65 -3.44 7.60
C GLY A 103 -13.56 -1.96 7.25
N GLU A 104 -13.94 -1.61 6.03
CA GLU A 104 -13.82 -0.24 5.51
C GLU A 104 -14.69 0.78 6.26
N ASP A 105 -15.73 0.32 6.93
CA ASP A 105 -16.67 1.07 7.79
C ASP A 105 -16.25 1.09 9.27
N ALA A 106 -15.14 0.44 9.63
CA ALA A 106 -14.67 0.38 11.01
C ALA A 106 -14.43 1.79 11.57
N ARG A 107 -14.89 2.01 12.81
CA ARG A 107 -14.61 3.25 13.53
C ARG A 107 -13.15 3.30 13.95
N ILE A 108 -12.45 4.31 13.48
CA ILE A 108 -11.05 4.54 13.79
C ILE A 108 -10.93 5.58 14.91
N ASP A 109 -10.19 5.25 15.95
CA ASP A 109 -9.78 6.18 17.00
C ASP A 109 -8.37 6.72 16.66
N PRO A 110 -8.24 7.97 16.20
CA PRO A 110 -6.96 8.54 15.78
C PRO A 110 -5.90 8.58 16.90
N ALA A 111 -6.33 8.68 18.15
CA ALA A 111 -5.41 8.77 19.30
C ALA A 111 -4.68 7.44 19.58
N ARG A 112 -5.17 6.33 19.03
CA ARG A 112 -4.60 4.99 19.21
C ARG A 112 -3.79 4.50 18.01
N LEU A 113 -3.63 5.33 16.98
CA LEU A 113 -2.87 4.97 15.80
C LEU A 113 -1.36 5.17 16.03
N SER A 114 -0.55 4.37 15.30
CA SER A 114 0.86 4.70 15.14
C SER A 114 1.01 6.04 14.41
N THR A 115 2.15 6.71 14.54
CA THR A 115 2.45 7.96 13.83
C THR A 115 2.17 7.84 12.33
N TYR A 116 2.66 6.77 11.70
CA TYR A 116 2.42 6.49 10.28
C TYR A 116 0.94 6.30 9.95
N GLY A 117 0.23 5.48 10.73
CA GLY A 117 -1.21 5.24 10.54
C GLY A 117 -2.03 6.52 10.72
N PHE A 118 -1.68 7.34 11.71
CA PHE A 118 -2.32 8.64 11.95
C PHE A 118 -2.15 9.60 10.76
N HIS A 119 -0.95 9.72 10.20
CA HIS A 119 -0.72 10.59 9.05
C HIS A 119 -1.46 10.08 7.79
N LYS A 120 -1.52 8.76 7.59
CA LYS A 120 -2.34 8.18 6.51
C LYS A 120 -3.83 8.49 6.71
N TYR A 121 -4.34 8.35 7.93
CA TYR A 121 -5.73 8.66 8.26
C TYR A 121 -6.07 10.13 8.01
N ILE A 122 -5.19 11.07 8.39
CA ILE A 122 -5.37 12.51 8.09
C ILE A 122 -5.37 12.75 6.57
N ALA A 123 -4.46 12.12 5.83
CA ALA A 123 -4.41 12.25 4.37
C ALA A 123 -5.72 11.78 3.72
N GLU A 124 -6.28 10.64 4.17
CA GLU A 124 -7.60 10.16 3.74
C GLU A 124 -8.72 11.17 4.06
N ALA A 125 -8.71 11.75 5.27
CA ALA A 125 -9.69 12.76 5.67
C ALA A 125 -9.60 14.02 4.81
N CYS A 126 -8.39 14.46 4.45
CA CYS A 126 -8.19 15.60 3.53
C CYS A 126 -8.76 15.31 2.14
N VAL A 127 -8.50 14.12 1.56
CA VAL A 127 -9.06 13.72 0.27
C VAL A 127 -10.58 13.72 0.30
N ARG A 128 -11.18 13.08 1.28
CA ARG A 128 -12.64 12.99 1.45
C ARG A 128 -13.30 14.37 1.63
N ARG A 129 -12.58 15.30 2.25
CA ARG A 129 -13.08 16.65 2.52
C ARG A 129 -13.02 17.58 1.31
N HIS A 130 -11.97 17.43 0.47
CA HIS A 130 -11.61 18.45 -0.52
C HIS A 130 -11.80 18.00 -1.97
N THR A 131 -12.21 16.76 -2.21
CA THR A 131 -12.55 16.29 -3.57
C THR A 131 -13.94 15.62 -3.61
N PRO A 132 -14.77 15.92 -4.62
CA PRO A 132 -16.14 15.39 -4.68
C PRO A 132 -16.19 13.90 -5.04
N ARG A 133 -15.23 13.40 -5.80
CA ARG A 133 -15.14 11.99 -6.22
C ARG A 133 -13.76 11.42 -5.95
N TRP A 134 -13.71 10.41 -5.11
CA TRP A 134 -12.46 9.82 -4.65
C TRP A 134 -12.59 8.29 -4.51
N LEU A 135 -11.45 7.62 -4.60
CA LEU A 135 -11.27 6.22 -4.24
C LEU A 135 -10.05 6.11 -3.32
N ILE A 136 -10.23 5.63 -2.10
CA ILE A 136 -9.14 5.42 -1.16
C ILE A 136 -8.85 3.93 -1.07
N VAL A 137 -7.60 3.55 -1.36
CA VAL A 137 -7.16 2.15 -1.38
C VAL A 137 -6.21 1.91 -0.22
N ARG A 138 -6.62 1.10 0.76
CA ARG A 138 -5.80 0.70 1.89
C ARG A 138 -5.04 -0.58 1.54
N LEU A 139 -3.74 -0.46 1.36
CA LEU A 139 -2.84 -1.54 0.99
C LEU A 139 -2.20 -2.19 2.22
N ALA A 140 -2.01 -3.53 2.20
CA ALA A 140 -1.26 -4.29 3.19
C ALA A 140 0.18 -4.58 2.73
N GLY A 141 0.71 -5.77 3.03
CA GLY A 141 2.03 -6.20 2.58
C GLY A 141 2.12 -6.35 1.06
N MET A 142 3.21 -5.85 0.48
CA MET A 142 3.44 -5.91 -0.96
C MET A 142 4.78 -6.55 -1.30
N VAL A 143 4.81 -7.30 -2.42
CA VAL A 143 6.02 -7.79 -3.07
C VAL A 143 6.01 -7.37 -4.54
N GLY A 144 7.16 -7.36 -5.19
CA GLY A 144 7.25 -7.00 -6.61
C GLY A 144 8.61 -6.42 -7.00
N PRO A 145 8.75 -5.98 -8.27
CA PRO A 145 9.96 -5.33 -8.75
C PRO A 145 10.33 -4.11 -7.91
N GLY A 146 11.61 -3.99 -7.55
CA GLY A 146 12.09 -2.88 -6.73
C GLY A 146 11.81 -2.99 -5.23
N LEU A 147 11.42 -4.17 -4.72
CA LEU A 147 11.28 -4.42 -3.28
C LEU A 147 12.61 -4.16 -2.55
N LYS A 148 12.58 -3.30 -1.51
CA LYS A 148 13.77 -2.86 -0.75
C LYS A 148 13.65 -3.04 0.75
N LYS A 149 12.48 -3.46 1.23
CA LYS A 149 12.17 -3.60 2.67
C LYS A 149 11.00 -4.57 2.85
N ASN A 150 10.82 -5.12 3.94
CA ASN A 150 9.84 -6.02 4.55
C ASN A 150 10.44 -7.40 4.84
N PRO A 151 9.74 -8.28 5.57
CA PRO A 151 10.29 -9.60 5.93
C PRO A 151 10.73 -10.46 4.74
N VAL A 152 10.01 -10.37 3.61
CA VAL A 152 10.38 -11.10 2.39
C VAL A 152 11.74 -10.64 1.87
N PHE A 153 11.94 -9.30 1.82
CA PHE A 153 13.22 -8.73 1.39
C PHE A 153 14.36 -9.14 2.33
N ASP A 154 14.12 -9.08 3.65
CA ASP A 154 15.15 -9.37 4.65
C ASP A 154 15.59 -10.83 4.56
N ILE A 155 14.63 -11.79 4.48
CA ILE A 155 14.90 -13.22 4.32
C ILE A 155 15.69 -13.49 3.02
N LEU A 156 15.23 -12.94 1.90
CA LEU A 156 15.88 -13.15 0.60
C LEU A 156 17.33 -12.62 0.56
N ASN A 157 17.63 -11.60 1.34
CA ASN A 157 18.97 -10.99 1.42
C ASN A 157 19.77 -11.45 2.65
N GLY A 158 19.30 -12.46 3.41
CA GLY A 158 20.00 -12.96 4.60
C GLY A 158 20.12 -11.93 5.73
N ARG A 159 19.18 -10.98 5.80
CA ARG A 159 19.14 -9.97 6.86
C ARG A 159 18.34 -10.46 8.05
N PRO A 160 18.72 -10.12 9.28
CA PRO A 160 17.95 -10.45 10.46
C PRO A 160 16.60 -9.72 10.44
N LEU A 161 15.55 -10.41 10.88
CA LEU A 161 14.20 -9.87 11.00
C LEU A 161 14.08 -8.99 12.25
N SER A 162 13.46 -7.82 12.09
CA SER A 162 13.02 -6.96 13.20
C SER A 162 11.58 -7.28 13.67
N ILE A 163 11.04 -8.42 13.26
CA ILE A 163 9.71 -8.92 13.63
C ILE A 163 9.81 -10.38 14.02
N HIS A 164 8.85 -10.85 14.83
CA HIS A 164 8.80 -12.27 15.24
C HIS A 164 8.59 -13.18 14.02
N PRO A 165 9.33 -14.30 13.87
CA PRO A 165 9.23 -15.19 12.71
C PRO A 165 7.85 -15.83 12.53
N ASP A 166 7.06 -15.96 13.60
CA ASP A 166 5.70 -16.52 13.59
C ASP A 166 4.62 -15.42 13.45
N SER A 167 5.01 -14.16 13.24
CA SER A 167 4.04 -13.12 12.86
C SER A 167 3.36 -13.49 11.54
N GLN A 168 2.13 -13.05 11.32
CA GLN A 168 1.36 -13.40 10.13
C GLN A 168 0.92 -12.17 9.35
N TYR A 169 1.02 -12.23 8.04
CA TYR A 169 0.75 -11.12 7.14
C TYR A 169 0.03 -11.56 5.88
N GLN A 170 -0.75 -10.65 5.30
CA GLN A 170 -1.26 -10.74 3.94
C GLN A 170 -0.29 -10.05 2.98
N PHE A 171 -0.03 -10.67 1.83
CA PHE A 171 0.78 -10.11 0.76
C PHE A 171 0.08 -10.19 -0.58
N MET A 172 0.36 -9.20 -1.42
CA MET A 172 -0.06 -9.13 -2.81
C MET A 172 1.11 -8.62 -3.65
N SER A 173 1.19 -8.98 -4.94
CA SER A 173 2.16 -8.33 -5.80
C SER A 173 1.72 -6.91 -6.13
N THR A 174 2.68 -6.00 -6.36
CA THR A 174 2.38 -4.62 -6.76
C THR A 174 1.60 -4.56 -8.06
N ASP A 175 1.87 -5.47 -8.99
CA ASP A 175 1.19 -5.54 -10.29
C ASP A 175 -0.25 -6.03 -10.12
N ALA A 176 -0.49 -7.05 -9.28
CA ALA A 176 -1.84 -7.48 -8.95
C ALA A 176 -2.63 -6.37 -8.23
N ALA A 177 -2.01 -5.63 -7.30
CA ALA A 177 -2.65 -4.51 -6.63
C ALA A 177 -3.05 -3.40 -7.62
N ALA A 178 -2.16 -3.05 -8.55
CA ALA A 178 -2.48 -2.08 -9.61
C ALA A 178 -3.65 -2.57 -10.48
N GLY A 179 -3.66 -3.86 -10.84
CA GLY A 179 -4.74 -4.49 -11.61
C GLY A 179 -6.09 -4.46 -10.89
N VAL A 180 -6.11 -4.80 -9.59
CA VAL A 180 -7.32 -4.74 -8.75
C VAL A 180 -7.85 -3.30 -8.65
N VAL A 181 -6.99 -2.34 -8.35
CA VAL A 181 -7.39 -0.93 -8.26
C VAL A 181 -7.91 -0.42 -9.60
N TRP A 182 -7.29 -0.82 -10.70
CA TRP A 182 -7.75 -0.45 -12.03
C TRP A 182 -9.14 -1.02 -12.35
N GLN A 183 -9.42 -2.27 -11.99
CA GLN A 183 -10.76 -2.86 -12.15
C GLN A 183 -11.81 -2.11 -11.32
N LEU A 184 -11.49 -1.66 -10.10
CA LEU A 184 -12.38 -0.82 -9.29
C LEU A 184 -12.67 0.54 -9.97
N ILE A 185 -11.67 1.14 -10.60
CA ILE A 185 -11.82 2.40 -11.35
C ILE A 185 -12.72 2.18 -12.58
N GLU A 186 -12.47 1.13 -13.37
CA GLU A 186 -13.28 0.78 -14.56
C GLU A 186 -14.73 0.44 -14.21
N ALA A 187 -14.95 -0.18 -13.05
CA ALA A 187 -16.27 -0.45 -12.51
C ALA A 187 -17.00 0.80 -11.96
N GLY A 188 -16.34 1.98 -11.97
CA GLY A 188 -16.94 3.24 -11.58
C GLY A 188 -17.04 3.47 -10.05
N HIS A 189 -16.30 2.73 -9.25
CA HIS A 189 -16.29 2.92 -7.80
C HIS A 189 -15.76 4.28 -7.41
N THR A 190 -16.58 5.06 -6.72
CA THR A 190 -16.26 6.40 -6.21
C THR A 190 -16.82 6.58 -4.81
N ASN A 191 -16.21 7.50 -4.06
CA ASN A 191 -16.57 7.83 -2.68
C ASN A 191 -16.56 6.59 -1.77
N THR A 192 -15.57 5.72 -2.02
CA THR A 192 -15.43 4.41 -1.40
C THR A 192 -14.00 4.21 -0.90
N ILE A 193 -13.88 3.63 0.29
CA ILE A 193 -12.63 3.08 0.81
C ILE A 193 -12.64 1.59 0.48
N VAL A 194 -11.51 1.03 0.05
CA VAL A 194 -11.39 -0.40 -0.25
C VAL A 194 -10.08 -0.94 0.33
N ASN A 195 -10.15 -2.04 1.09
CA ASN A 195 -8.98 -2.79 1.52
C ASN A 195 -8.51 -3.70 0.39
N VAL A 196 -7.31 -3.48 -0.13
CA VAL A 196 -6.73 -4.28 -1.21
C VAL A 196 -5.52 -5.03 -0.68
N CYS A 197 -5.75 -6.29 -0.35
CA CYS A 197 -4.77 -7.22 0.26
C CYS A 197 -4.93 -8.60 -0.39
N GLY A 198 -3.88 -9.43 -0.32
CA GLY A 198 -3.99 -10.84 -0.69
C GLY A 198 -4.92 -11.61 0.25
N SER A 199 -5.50 -12.70 -0.20
CA SER A 199 -6.24 -13.64 0.64
C SER A 199 -5.30 -14.56 1.41
N GLY A 200 -5.71 -15.04 2.58
CA GLY A 200 -4.88 -15.90 3.45
C GLY A 200 -3.73 -15.16 4.14
N LEU A 201 -2.99 -15.90 4.94
CA LEU A 201 -1.88 -15.39 5.75
C LEU A 201 -0.62 -16.23 5.48
N ILE A 202 0.54 -15.63 5.70
CA ILE A 202 1.84 -16.31 5.69
C ILE A 202 2.76 -15.71 6.75
N SER A 203 3.56 -16.54 7.39
CA SER A 203 4.56 -16.12 8.36
C SER A 203 5.95 -15.94 7.71
N PRO A 204 6.84 -15.11 8.29
CA PRO A 204 8.25 -15.06 7.91
C PRO A 204 8.94 -16.44 7.93
N ARG A 205 8.58 -17.31 8.86
CA ARG A 205 9.09 -18.69 8.91
C ARG A 205 8.73 -19.45 7.63
N GLU A 206 7.46 -19.46 7.24
CA GLU A 206 7.00 -20.11 6.01
C GLU A 206 7.61 -19.47 4.75
N ILE A 207 7.81 -18.15 4.75
CA ILE A 207 8.54 -17.46 3.66
C ILE A 207 9.97 -17.98 3.57
N GLY A 208 10.63 -18.16 4.71
CA GLY A 208 11.97 -18.75 4.78
C GLY A 208 12.01 -20.17 4.22
N GLU A 209 11.04 -21.00 4.55
CA GLU A 209 10.90 -22.38 4.02
C GLU A 209 10.73 -22.36 2.50
N LEU A 210 9.85 -21.52 1.96
CA LEU A 210 9.66 -21.36 0.52
C LEU A 210 10.92 -20.84 -0.19
N ALA A 211 11.70 -20.01 0.47
CA ALA A 211 12.94 -19.44 -0.07
C ALA A 211 14.17 -20.35 0.10
N GLY A 212 14.05 -21.45 0.84
CA GLY A 212 15.22 -22.26 1.24
C GLY A 212 16.22 -21.48 2.09
N LYS A 213 15.77 -20.46 2.85
CA LYS A 213 16.59 -19.56 3.67
C LYS A 213 16.03 -19.44 5.07
N PRO A 214 16.87 -19.40 6.14
CA PRO A 214 16.37 -19.26 7.50
C PRO A 214 15.77 -17.87 7.74
N ALA A 215 14.61 -17.83 8.41
CA ALA A 215 14.01 -16.61 8.93
C ALA A 215 14.61 -16.27 10.31
N VAL A 216 15.79 -15.69 10.34
CA VAL A 216 16.53 -15.36 11.57
C VAL A 216 16.07 -14.01 12.10
N ALA A 217 15.56 -13.97 13.32
CA ALA A 217 15.19 -12.72 14.00
C ALA A 217 16.30 -12.22 14.93
N VAL A 218 16.34 -10.91 15.15
CA VAL A 218 17.18 -10.36 16.23
C VAL A 218 16.66 -10.87 17.59
N PRO A 219 17.57 -11.11 18.58
CA PRO A 219 17.18 -11.73 19.85
C PRO A 219 16.02 -11.05 20.58
N ASP A 220 16.02 -9.72 20.67
CA ASP A 220 15.00 -8.94 21.35
C ASP A 220 13.61 -9.12 20.73
N THR A 221 13.54 -9.38 19.42
CA THR A 221 12.30 -9.62 18.70
C THR A 221 11.63 -10.95 19.12
N LEU A 222 12.43 -11.97 19.46
CA LEU A 222 11.90 -13.26 19.92
C LEU A 222 11.23 -13.19 21.30
N ALA A 223 11.52 -12.15 22.08
CA ALA A 223 10.85 -11.88 23.35
C ALA A 223 9.48 -11.20 23.19
N THR A 224 9.14 -10.76 21.98
CA THR A 224 7.84 -10.11 21.69
C THR A 224 6.80 -11.12 21.24
N ALA A 225 5.51 -10.80 21.40
CA ALA A 225 4.45 -11.59 20.82
C ALA A 225 4.44 -11.49 19.28
N PRO A 226 4.11 -12.58 18.55
CA PRO A 226 3.90 -12.51 17.10
C PRO A 226 2.81 -11.50 16.76
N ARG A 227 3.07 -10.68 15.75
CA ARG A 227 2.10 -9.72 15.20
C ARG A 227 1.26 -10.39 14.12
N ILE A 228 -0.04 -10.19 14.15
CA ILE A 228 -0.95 -10.63 13.09
C ILE A 228 -1.49 -9.39 12.36
N VAL A 229 -1.42 -9.42 11.03
CA VAL A 229 -2.07 -8.44 10.16
C VAL A 229 -3.01 -9.22 9.24
N HIS A 230 -4.26 -9.31 9.69
CA HIS A 230 -5.35 -10.00 9.01
C HIS A 230 -6.49 -9.01 8.76
N ILE A 231 -6.54 -8.51 7.56
CA ILE A 231 -7.44 -7.44 7.14
C ILE A 231 -8.68 -8.02 6.46
N ASN A 232 -9.83 -7.44 6.76
CA ASN A 232 -11.07 -7.73 6.08
C ASN A 232 -10.99 -7.29 4.61
N THR A 233 -11.07 -8.24 3.71
CA THR A 233 -11.05 -8.00 2.25
C THR A 233 -12.38 -8.35 1.58
N ARG A 234 -13.46 -8.46 2.39
CA ARG A 234 -14.76 -8.91 1.90
C ARG A 234 -15.32 -8.02 0.79
N LEU A 235 -15.15 -6.69 0.93
CA LEU A 235 -15.62 -5.76 -0.09
C LEU A 235 -14.86 -5.98 -1.42
N ALA A 236 -13.54 -5.93 -1.40
CA ALA A 236 -12.74 -6.16 -2.60
C ALA A 236 -12.95 -7.55 -3.18
N GLY A 237 -12.97 -8.60 -2.35
CA GLY A 237 -13.20 -9.99 -2.77
C GLY A 237 -14.61 -10.25 -3.36
N GLY A 238 -15.60 -9.42 -3.02
CA GLY A 238 -16.90 -9.44 -3.66
C GLY A 238 -16.97 -8.74 -5.02
N LEU A 239 -15.95 -7.94 -5.36
CA LEU A 239 -15.88 -7.15 -6.59
C LEU A 239 -14.86 -7.73 -7.59
N VAL A 240 -13.75 -8.27 -7.10
CA VAL A 240 -12.65 -8.79 -7.91
C VAL A 240 -12.03 -10.03 -7.26
N LEU A 241 -11.38 -10.87 -8.08
CA LEU A 241 -10.61 -12.01 -7.57
C LEU A 241 -9.31 -11.51 -6.93
N LEU A 242 -9.16 -11.72 -5.62
CA LEU A 242 -7.94 -11.40 -4.90
C LEU A 242 -6.96 -12.58 -4.97
N PRO A 243 -5.68 -12.35 -5.26
CA PRO A 243 -4.66 -13.41 -5.27
C PRO A 243 -4.44 -13.97 -3.88
N ASP A 244 -4.09 -15.25 -3.81
CA ASP A 244 -3.69 -15.91 -2.57
C ASP A 244 -2.30 -15.43 -2.13
N THR A 245 -2.16 -15.12 -0.86
CA THR A 245 -0.92 -14.61 -0.26
C THR A 245 0.24 -15.61 -0.39
N ARG A 246 0.00 -16.89 -0.09
CA ARG A 246 1.05 -17.91 -0.14
C ARG A 246 1.51 -18.17 -1.57
N ALA A 247 0.56 -18.26 -2.50
CA ALA A 247 0.86 -18.40 -3.94
C ALA A 247 1.66 -17.20 -4.47
N THR A 248 1.26 -15.97 -4.10
CA THR A 248 1.98 -14.73 -4.46
C THR A 248 3.42 -14.76 -3.96
N ILE A 249 3.65 -15.18 -2.72
CA ILE A 249 5.00 -15.27 -2.16
C ILE A 249 5.81 -16.38 -2.83
N ALA A 250 5.23 -17.56 -3.05
CA ALA A 250 5.91 -18.67 -3.73
C ALA A 250 6.38 -18.27 -5.15
N GLU A 251 5.52 -17.61 -5.92
CA GLU A 251 5.85 -17.10 -7.25
C GLU A 251 6.98 -16.06 -7.17
N PHE A 252 6.88 -15.07 -6.29
CA PHE A 252 7.88 -14.01 -6.14
C PHE A 252 9.24 -14.53 -5.72
N VAL A 253 9.28 -15.52 -4.83
CA VAL A 253 10.52 -16.18 -4.40
C VAL A 253 11.11 -17.00 -5.54
N GLY A 254 10.30 -17.77 -6.26
CA GLY A 254 10.74 -18.60 -7.39
C GLY A 254 11.38 -17.79 -8.52
N GLN A 255 10.84 -16.61 -8.84
CA GLN A 255 11.39 -15.69 -9.85
C GLN A 255 12.77 -15.10 -9.49
N ARG A 256 13.19 -15.17 -8.21
CA ARG A 256 14.48 -14.65 -7.73
C ARG A 256 15.54 -15.71 -7.49
N GLN A 257 15.19 -16.96 -7.67
CA GLN A 257 16.12 -18.10 -7.59
C GLN A 257 16.67 -18.50 -8.97
N LEU A 258 16.10 -17.96 -10.03
CA LEU A 258 16.55 -18.09 -11.43
C LEU A 258 17.49 -16.93 -11.78
#